data_532a90d05b047dd0fec5312db20c9103
#
_entry.id   532a90d05b047dd0fec5312db20c9103
#
_cell.length_a   1.000
_cell.length_b   1.000
_cell.length_c   1.000
_cell.angle_alpha   90.00
_cell.angle_beta   90.00
_cell.angle_gamma   90.00
#
_symmetry.space_group_name_H-M   'P 1'
#
loop_
_entity.id
_entity.type
_entity.pdbx_description
1 polymer ?
#
loop_
_entity_poly.entity_id
_entity_poly.type
_entity_poly.pdbx_seq_one_letter_code
_entity_poly.pdbx_strand_id
1 'polypeptide(L)'
;MPLEIRALNLFYESPAGQAARRLISFRLRAHWSNLSGRRVLGVGYPTPYLRPYVSEAERVIAAMPAAQGASEWAPNGRNLVTLADEQALPFPDAFFDCLLLVHGLEMAEAQRPLMRELWRVLTSDGRLMIVAPNRTSLWAQLEATPFGHGQPYSRGQLERLLEQTLFQVEHWDSALFMPPFAGRGARSGAGWDRVGRRLWPRLAGVHIVEASKSLYAPAPVAPISGRRRFVPKLAESGG
;
A
#
# COMPACT_ATOMS: atom_id res chain seq x y z
N MET A 1 -17.14 5.16 -4.69
CA MET A 1 -17.61 4.00 -3.93
C MET A 1 -16.48 2.97 -3.89
N PRO A 2 -16.25 2.29 -2.78
CA PRO A 2 -15.29 1.18 -2.73
C PRO A 2 -15.72 0.07 -3.67
N LEU A 3 -14.76 -0.61 -4.29
CA LEU A 3 -15.02 -1.73 -5.17
C LEU A 3 -15.45 -2.94 -4.35
N GLU A 4 -16.56 -3.57 -4.73
CA GLU A 4 -17.09 -4.73 -4.02
C GLU A 4 -16.13 -5.93 -4.14
N ILE A 5 -16.08 -6.75 -3.10
CA ILE A 5 -15.24 -7.96 -3.02
C ILE A 5 -15.47 -8.92 -4.20
N ARG A 6 -16.71 -9.00 -4.72
CA ARG A 6 -17.04 -9.84 -5.87
C ARG A 6 -16.30 -9.40 -7.15
N ALA A 7 -16.20 -8.09 -7.38
CA ALA A 7 -15.48 -7.57 -8.53
C ALA A 7 -13.98 -7.83 -8.43
N LEU A 8 -13.41 -7.73 -7.21
CA LEU A 8 -12.02 -8.10 -6.94
C LEU A 8 -11.76 -9.58 -7.21
N ASN A 9 -12.62 -10.48 -6.73
CA ASN A 9 -12.53 -11.91 -7.00
C ASN A 9 -12.52 -12.19 -8.51
N LEU A 10 -13.52 -11.67 -9.25
CA LEU A 10 -13.62 -11.85 -10.70
C LEU A 10 -12.40 -11.33 -11.45
N PHE A 11 -11.87 -10.17 -11.03
CA PHE A 11 -10.64 -9.65 -11.64
C PHE A 11 -9.47 -10.60 -11.44
N TYR A 12 -9.21 -11.07 -10.20
CA TYR A 12 -8.07 -11.94 -9.92
C TYR A 12 -8.19 -13.37 -10.49
N GLU A 13 -9.39 -13.78 -10.87
CA GLU A 13 -9.64 -15.00 -11.66
C GLU A 13 -9.33 -14.80 -13.15
N SER A 14 -9.38 -13.56 -13.65
CA SER A 14 -9.10 -13.24 -15.05
C SER A 14 -7.61 -13.42 -15.41
N PRO A 15 -7.28 -13.61 -16.71
CA PRO A 15 -5.89 -13.67 -17.15
C PRO A 15 -5.05 -12.43 -16.78
N ALA A 16 -5.63 -11.24 -16.83
CA ALA A 16 -4.98 -10.00 -16.45
C ALA A 16 -4.70 -9.95 -14.94
N GLY A 17 -5.69 -10.32 -14.12
CA GLY A 17 -5.54 -10.38 -12.67
C GLY A 17 -4.55 -11.45 -12.21
N GLN A 18 -4.52 -12.62 -12.85
CA GLN A 18 -3.51 -13.64 -12.59
C GLN A 18 -2.08 -13.16 -12.94
N ALA A 19 -1.93 -12.43 -14.05
CA ALA A 19 -0.64 -11.83 -14.41
C ALA A 19 -0.24 -10.75 -13.38
N ALA A 20 -1.16 -9.86 -13.00
CA ALA A 20 -0.94 -8.84 -11.98
C ALA A 20 -0.52 -9.48 -10.65
N ARG A 21 -1.25 -10.51 -10.20
CA ARG A 21 -0.92 -11.25 -8.98
C ARG A 21 0.51 -11.81 -9.03
N ARG A 22 0.89 -12.47 -10.13
CA ARG A 22 2.24 -13.06 -10.26
C ARG A 22 3.34 -12.00 -10.18
N LEU A 23 3.18 -10.88 -10.91
CA LEU A 23 4.19 -9.82 -10.97
C LEU A 23 4.34 -9.10 -9.63
N ILE A 24 3.23 -8.77 -8.98
CA ILE A 24 3.24 -8.15 -7.65
C ILE A 24 3.81 -9.13 -6.61
N SER A 25 3.34 -10.39 -6.58
CA SER A 25 3.84 -11.40 -5.63
C SER A 25 5.34 -11.63 -5.78
N PHE A 26 5.87 -11.60 -7.00
CA PHE A 26 7.32 -11.72 -7.23
C PHE A 26 8.10 -10.60 -6.54
N ARG A 27 7.57 -9.36 -6.55
CA ARG A 27 8.19 -8.22 -5.87
C ARG A 27 8.05 -8.33 -4.36
N LEU A 28 6.86 -8.65 -3.86
CA LEU A 28 6.63 -8.84 -2.43
C LEU A 28 7.58 -9.90 -1.86
N ARG A 29 7.77 -11.03 -2.57
CA ARG A 29 8.70 -12.09 -2.15
C ARG A 29 10.18 -11.67 -2.20
N ALA A 30 10.56 -10.74 -3.05
CA ALA A 30 11.92 -10.19 -3.06
C ALA A 30 12.25 -9.41 -1.78
N HIS A 31 11.26 -8.73 -1.19
CA HIS A 31 11.41 -8.01 0.08
C HIS A 31 11.14 -8.93 1.29
N TRP A 32 10.09 -9.75 1.22
CA TRP A 32 9.67 -10.67 2.27
C TRP A 32 9.96 -12.12 1.85
N SER A 33 11.24 -12.47 1.81
CA SER A 33 11.69 -13.79 1.34
C SER A 33 11.32 -14.92 2.30
N ASN A 34 11.25 -14.64 3.62
CA ASN A 34 10.90 -15.59 4.66
C ASN A 34 10.17 -14.87 5.81
N LEU A 35 8.99 -15.37 6.19
CA LEU A 35 8.20 -14.86 7.31
C LEU A 35 8.02 -15.90 8.41
N SER A 36 8.92 -16.88 8.54
CA SER A 36 8.88 -17.89 9.62
C SER A 36 8.85 -17.23 10.98
N GLY A 37 7.92 -17.68 11.84
CA GLY A 37 7.73 -17.14 13.19
C GLY A 37 7.15 -15.73 13.24
N ARG A 38 6.71 -15.16 12.13
CA ARG A 38 6.10 -13.82 12.07
C ARG A 38 4.58 -13.91 12.06
N ARG A 39 3.93 -12.95 12.71
CA ARG A 39 2.48 -12.73 12.68
C ARG A 39 2.17 -11.71 11.59
N VAL A 40 1.41 -12.13 10.59
CA VAL A 40 1.12 -11.36 9.37
C VAL A 40 -0.34 -10.97 9.34
N LEU A 41 -0.62 -9.69 9.16
CA LEU A 41 -1.96 -9.17 8.87
C LEU A 41 -1.98 -8.58 7.47
N GLY A 42 -2.93 -9.01 6.65
CA GLY A 42 -3.28 -8.31 5.42
C GLY A 42 -4.53 -7.46 5.62
N VAL A 43 -4.56 -6.28 5.03
CA VAL A 43 -5.71 -5.36 5.10
C VAL A 43 -6.15 -4.96 3.70
N GLY A 44 -7.45 -4.82 3.48
CA GLY A 44 -8.07 -4.58 2.18
C GLY A 44 -8.41 -5.89 1.47
N TYR A 45 -7.83 -6.15 0.31
CA TYR A 45 -7.95 -7.42 -0.40
C TYR A 45 -6.59 -8.12 -0.57
N PRO A 46 -5.99 -8.60 0.51
CA PRO A 46 -4.62 -9.13 0.50
C PRO A 46 -4.53 -10.61 0.14
N THR A 47 -5.64 -11.36 0.12
CA THR A 47 -5.66 -12.83 0.03
C THR A 47 -4.91 -13.42 -1.16
N PRO A 48 -4.91 -12.81 -2.37
CA PRO A 48 -4.11 -13.32 -3.48
C PRO A 48 -2.60 -13.34 -3.20
N TYR A 49 -2.14 -12.48 -2.30
CA TYR A 49 -0.73 -12.26 -1.98
C TYR A 49 -0.28 -12.90 -0.68
N LEU A 50 -1.21 -13.17 0.24
CA LEU A 50 -0.90 -13.82 1.52
C LEU A 50 -0.71 -15.34 1.41
N ARG A 51 -1.26 -15.97 0.36
CA ARG A 51 -1.25 -17.44 0.21
C ARG A 51 0.14 -18.08 0.37
N PRO A 52 1.24 -17.52 -0.16
CA PRO A 52 2.57 -18.09 0.00
C PRO A 52 3.07 -18.10 1.45
N TYR A 53 2.56 -17.23 2.30
CA TYR A 53 3.01 -17.06 3.68
C TYR A 53 2.24 -17.91 4.70
N VAL A 54 1.09 -18.50 4.31
CA VAL A 54 0.25 -19.32 5.22
C VAL A 54 0.97 -20.50 5.81
N SER A 55 1.89 -21.11 5.05
CA SER A 55 2.69 -22.26 5.51
C SER A 55 4.00 -21.87 6.22
N GLU A 56 4.39 -20.62 6.14
CA GLU A 56 5.66 -20.11 6.69
C GLU A 56 5.47 -19.35 8.00
N ALA A 57 4.48 -18.46 8.03
CA ALA A 57 4.25 -17.57 9.16
C ALA A 57 3.64 -18.30 10.35
N GLU A 58 3.90 -17.79 11.56
CA GLU A 58 3.24 -18.25 12.78
C GLU A 58 1.72 -18.06 12.69
N ARG A 59 1.30 -16.92 12.13
CA ARG A 59 -0.11 -16.57 11.97
C ARG A 59 -0.31 -15.67 10.75
N VAL A 60 -1.36 -15.95 9.98
CA VAL A 60 -1.79 -15.10 8.87
C VAL A 60 -3.26 -14.79 9.04
N ILE A 61 -3.65 -13.52 8.98
CA ILE A 61 -5.04 -13.04 9.04
C ILE A 61 -5.25 -12.03 7.91
N ALA A 62 -6.42 -12.05 7.28
CA ALA A 62 -6.86 -11.03 6.35
C ALA A 62 -8.03 -10.25 6.95
N ALA A 63 -7.84 -8.96 7.21
CA ALA A 63 -8.90 -8.04 7.62
C ALA A 63 -9.47 -7.35 6.37
N MET A 64 -10.70 -7.64 6.03
CA MET A 64 -11.40 -7.06 4.90
C MET A 64 -12.31 -5.94 5.39
N PRO A 65 -12.22 -4.72 4.81
CA PRO A 65 -13.05 -3.59 5.19
C PRO A 65 -14.55 -3.89 4.99
N ALA A 66 -15.37 -3.53 5.97
CA ALA A 66 -16.80 -3.76 5.91
C ALA A 66 -17.47 -3.11 4.68
N ALA A 67 -16.96 -1.95 4.25
CA ALA A 67 -17.45 -1.24 3.07
C ALA A 67 -17.18 -1.96 1.74
N GLN A 68 -16.18 -2.84 1.68
CA GLN A 68 -15.86 -3.67 0.50
C GLN A 68 -16.59 -5.03 0.56
N GLY A 69 -16.97 -5.47 1.76
CA GLY A 69 -17.45 -6.81 2.04
C GLY A 69 -16.31 -7.81 2.26
N ALA A 70 -16.66 -9.05 2.57
CA ALA A 70 -15.68 -10.12 2.77
C ALA A 70 -16.03 -11.35 1.94
N SER A 71 -15.00 -12.08 1.53
CA SER A 71 -15.14 -13.44 0.99
C SER A 71 -14.35 -14.41 1.86
N GLU A 72 -14.87 -15.59 2.01
CA GLU A 72 -14.17 -16.67 2.71
C GLU A 72 -12.84 -16.98 2.01
N TRP A 73 -11.80 -17.15 2.84
CA TRP A 73 -10.49 -17.59 2.38
C TRP A 73 -9.93 -18.60 3.38
N ALA A 74 -10.02 -19.87 2.98
CA ALA A 74 -9.68 -21.00 3.83
C ALA A 74 -8.62 -21.90 3.16
N PRO A 75 -7.38 -21.41 2.98
CA PRO A 75 -6.34 -22.15 2.24
C PRO A 75 -5.97 -23.49 2.89
N ASN A 76 -6.16 -23.64 4.19
CA ASN A 76 -5.88 -24.85 4.97
C ASN A 76 -7.13 -25.38 5.70
N GLY A 77 -8.33 -25.17 5.13
CA GLY A 77 -9.59 -25.60 5.70
C GLY A 77 -10.10 -24.73 6.87
N ARG A 78 -9.34 -23.71 7.29
CA ARG A 78 -9.77 -22.71 8.28
C ARG A 78 -9.93 -21.36 7.59
N ASN A 79 -11.04 -20.69 7.85
CA ASN A 79 -11.23 -19.33 7.38
C ASN A 79 -10.26 -18.39 8.11
N LEU A 80 -9.42 -17.68 7.35
CA LEU A 80 -8.42 -16.75 7.85
C LEU A 80 -8.84 -15.28 7.62
N VAL A 81 -10.13 -15.03 7.31
CA VAL A 81 -10.67 -13.69 7.06
C VAL A 81 -11.49 -13.22 8.25
N THR A 82 -11.34 -11.95 8.57
CA THR A 82 -12.27 -11.20 9.42
C THR A 82 -12.79 -9.98 8.68
N LEU A 83 -14.08 -9.68 8.85
CA LEU A 83 -14.64 -8.40 8.45
C LEU A 83 -14.33 -7.41 9.56
N ALA A 84 -13.77 -6.25 9.22
CA ALA A 84 -13.36 -5.26 10.20
C ALA A 84 -13.66 -3.83 9.72
N ASP A 85 -13.85 -2.95 10.67
CA ASP A 85 -13.76 -1.52 10.42
C ASP A 85 -12.27 -1.17 10.26
N GLU A 86 -11.91 -0.59 9.12
CA GLU A 86 -10.53 -0.19 8.83
C GLU A 86 -10.02 0.92 9.76
N GLN A 87 -10.93 1.65 10.42
CA GLN A 87 -10.62 2.70 11.38
C GLN A 87 -10.58 2.20 12.83
N ALA A 88 -10.96 0.93 13.07
CA ALA A 88 -10.99 0.30 14.39
C ALA A 88 -10.72 -1.22 14.26
N LEU A 89 -9.48 -1.58 13.94
CA LEU A 89 -9.09 -2.97 13.75
C LEU A 89 -9.23 -3.78 15.05
N PRO A 90 -9.88 -4.95 15.06
CA PRO A 90 -10.19 -5.72 16.27
C PRO A 90 -8.97 -6.53 16.75
N PHE A 91 -7.80 -5.89 16.82
CA PHE A 91 -6.54 -6.53 17.22
C PHE A 91 -5.85 -5.71 18.31
N PRO A 92 -5.08 -6.38 19.19
CA PRO A 92 -4.26 -5.69 20.20
C PRO A 92 -3.21 -4.77 19.59
N ASP A 93 -2.74 -3.81 20.38
CA ASP A 93 -1.60 -2.96 20.04
C ASP A 93 -0.33 -3.80 19.89
N ALA A 94 0.53 -3.40 18.95
CA ALA A 94 1.84 -4.02 18.73
C ALA A 94 1.79 -5.56 18.62
N PHE A 95 0.78 -6.08 17.90
CA PHE A 95 0.57 -7.52 17.80
C PHE A 95 1.19 -8.14 16.55
N PHE A 96 1.18 -7.46 15.40
CA PHE A 96 1.67 -8.01 14.14
C PHE A 96 3.08 -7.55 13.82
N ASP A 97 3.88 -8.47 13.28
CA ASP A 97 5.25 -8.19 12.85
C ASP A 97 5.29 -7.68 11.41
N CYS A 98 4.32 -8.09 10.56
CA CYS A 98 4.22 -7.70 9.16
C CYS A 98 2.79 -7.33 8.80
N LEU A 99 2.62 -6.18 8.16
CA LEU A 99 1.34 -5.73 7.61
C LEU A 99 1.43 -5.62 6.09
N LEU A 100 0.45 -6.17 5.39
CA LEU A 100 0.32 -6.06 3.94
C LEU A 100 -0.98 -5.33 3.58
N LEU A 101 -0.88 -4.13 3.04
CA LEU A 101 -2.03 -3.32 2.62
C LEU A 101 -2.16 -3.37 1.09
N VAL A 102 -3.25 -3.95 0.60
CA VAL A 102 -3.56 -4.09 -0.82
C VAL A 102 -5.03 -3.83 -1.06
N HIS A 103 -5.38 -2.99 -2.02
CA HIS A 103 -6.75 -2.55 -2.32
C HIS A 103 -7.50 -2.04 -1.08
N GLY A 104 -6.75 -1.44 -0.15
CA GLY A 104 -7.29 -0.83 1.05
C GLY A 104 -7.04 0.67 1.08
N LEU A 105 -5.81 1.13 0.80
CA LEU A 105 -5.45 2.53 0.94
C LEU A 105 -6.18 3.44 -0.04
N GLU A 106 -6.24 3.05 -1.32
CA GLU A 106 -6.92 3.79 -2.38
C GLU A 106 -8.44 3.77 -2.25
N MET A 107 -8.97 2.77 -1.54
CA MET A 107 -10.41 2.57 -1.33
C MET A 107 -10.89 3.13 0.02
N ALA A 108 -9.97 3.44 0.93
CA ALA A 108 -10.27 3.90 2.25
C ALA A 108 -11.06 5.23 2.22
N GLU A 109 -12.12 5.30 3.00
CA GLU A 109 -12.89 6.53 3.19
C GLU A 109 -12.04 7.61 3.88
N ALA A 110 -11.23 7.17 4.86
CA ALA A 110 -10.33 8.03 5.62
C ALA A 110 -8.94 7.39 5.76
N GLN A 111 -7.99 7.81 4.92
CA GLN A 111 -6.65 7.20 4.89
C GLN A 111 -5.86 7.37 6.20
N ARG A 112 -5.96 8.54 6.85
CA ARG A 112 -5.21 8.78 8.09
C ARG A 112 -5.67 7.92 9.27
N PRO A 113 -6.97 7.75 9.55
CA PRO A 113 -7.46 6.78 10.53
C PRO A 113 -6.99 5.35 10.24
N LEU A 114 -7.12 4.87 9.00
CA LEU A 114 -6.59 3.56 8.60
C LEU A 114 -5.10 3.44 8.93
N MET A 115 -4.28 4.41 8.53
CA MET A 115 -2.83 4.38 8.77
C MET A 115 -2.48 4.40 10.27
N ARG A 116 -3.27 5.09 11.12
CA ARG A 116 -3.10 5.07 12.58
C ARG A 116 -3.38 3.68 13.15
N GLU A 117 -4.43 3.00 12.68
CA GLU A 117 -4.75 1.64 13.11
C GLU A 117 -3.65 0.66 12.69
N LEU A 118 -3.14 0.78 11.45
CA LEU A 118 -1.99 -0.02 11.01
C LEU A 118 -0.77 0.25 11.91
N TRP A 119 -0.51 1.51 12.24
CA TRP A 119 0.57 1.86 13.15
C TRP A 119 0.35 1.26 14.55
N ARG A 120 -0.87 1.34 15.10
CA ARG A 120 -1.21 0.80 16.42
C ARG A 120 -0.96 -0.70 16.52
N VAL A 121 -1.45 -1.47 15.55
CA VAL A 121 -1.38 -2.95 15.61
C VAL A 121 -0.02 -3.52 15.20
N LEU A 122 0.84 -2.73 14.54
CA LEU A 122 2.19 -3.13 14.14
C LEU A 122 3.13 -3.11 15.35
N THR A 123 4.04 -4.07 15.47
CA THR A 123 5.12 -4.06 16.50
C THR A 123 6.13 -2.93 16.24
N SER A 124 6.98 -2.61 17.22
CA SER A 124 8.02 -1.57 17.10
C SER A 124 8.98 -1.83 15.93
N ASP A 125 9.36 -3.08 15.76
CA ASP A 125 10.30 -3.53 14.70
C ASP A 125 9.58 -4.08 13.48
N GLY A 126 8.25 -3.88 13.44
CA GLY A 126 7.38 -4.40 12.40
C GLY A 126 7.55 -3.69 11.06
N ARG A 127 7.12 -4.34 10.00
CA ARG A 127 7.19 -3.85 8.63
C ARG A 127 5.79 -3.71 8.02
N LEU A 128 5.53 -2.58 7.41
CA LEU A 128 4.34 -2.32 6.61
C LEU A 128 4.71 -2.36 5.13
N MET A 129 4.04 -3.21 4.37
CA MET A 129 4.13 -3.26 2.90
C MET A 129 2.83 -2.73 2.30
N ILE A 130 2.93 -1.73 1.45
CA ILE A 130 1.78 -1.13 0.75
C ILE A 130 1.91 -1.41 -0.75
N VAL A 131 0.84 -1.88 -1.36
CA VAL A 131 0.67 -1.95 -2.82
C VAL A 131 -0.42 -0.96 -3.20
N ALA A 132 -0.04 0.17 -3.77
CA ALA A 132 -0.96 1.26 -4.14
C ALA A 132 -0.92 1.53 -5.66
N PRO A 133 -2.06 1.81 -6.31
CA PRO A 133 -2.12 2.17 -7.72
C PRO A 133 -1.30 3.43 -8.00
N ASN A 134 -0.51 3.39 -9.07
CA ASN A 134 0.23 4.56 -9.53
C ASN A 134 -0.66 5.44 -10.43
N ARG A 135 -0.89 6.67 -10.02
CA ARG A 135 -1.75 7.66 -10.70
C ARG A 135 -1.41 7.86 -12.19
N THR A 136 -0.15 7.71 -12.57
CA THR A 136 0.31 7.95 -13.95
C THR A 136 0.24 6.72 -14.84
N SER A 137 -0.20 5.58 -14.31
CA SER A 137 -0.24 4.30 -15.03
C SER A 137 -1.51 4.13 -15.84
N LEU A 138 -1.43 3.31 -16.90
CA LEU A 138 -2.62 2.87 -17.64
C LEU A 138 -3.55 2.02 -16.77
N TRP A 139 -3.02 1.30 -15.77
CA TRP A 139 -3.81 0.51 -14.83
C TRP A 139 -4.74 1.38 -13.98
N ALA A 140 -4.29 2.56 -13.58
CA ALA A 140 -5.08 3.50 -12.80
C ALA A 140 -6.10 4.30 -13.63
N GLN A 141 -5.98 4.29 -14.96
CA GLN A 141 -6.90 4.99 -15.87
C GLN A 141 -8.02 4.09 -16.39
N LEU A 142 -7.95 2.78 -16.17
CA LEU A 142 -8.93 1.83 -16.68
C LEU A 142 -9.81 1.31 -15.53
N GLU A 143 -11.06 1.73 -15.52
CA GLU A 143 -12.09 1.25 -14.58
C GLU A 143 -12.35 -0.27 -14.68
N ALA A 144 -11.94 -0.89 -15.79
CA ALA A 144 -12.00 -2.35 -15.95
C ALA A 144 -11.04 -3.11 -15.05
N THR A 145 -10.17 -2.42 -14.30
CA THR A 145 -9.24 -3.03 -13.33
C THR A 145 -9.45 -2.44 -11.94
N PRO A 146 -9.22 -3.20 -10.86
CA PRO A 146 -9.31 -2.67 -9.50
C PRO A 146 -8.39 -1.47 -9.24
N PHE A 147 -7.29 -1.38 -9.96
CA PHE A 147 -6.32 -0.30 -9.83
C PHE A 147 -6.81 1.03 -10.40
N GLY A 148 -7.88 1.03 -11.20
CA GLY A 148 -8.56 2.23 -11.73
C GLY A 148 -9.63 2.80 -10.81
N HIS A 149 -9.88 2.16 -9.65
CA HIS A 149 -10.87 2.61 -8.69
C HIS A 149 -10.23 3.29 -7.48
N GLY A 150 -11.01 4.11 -6.78
CA GLY A 150 -10.53 4.83 -5.60
C GLY A 150 -9.59 5.98 -5.93
N GLN A 151 -8.62 6.24 -5.07
CA GLN A 151 -7.66 7.34 -5.21
C GLN A 151 -6.25 6.81 -5.50
N PRO A 152 -5.80 6.80 -6.75
CA PRO A 152 -4.44 6.40 -7.07
C PRO A 152 -3.43 7.46 -6.59
N TYR A 153 -2.23 7.02 -6.25
CA TYR A 153 -1.20 7.84 -5.64
C TYR A 153 -0.06 8.17 -6.60
N SER A 154 0.47 9.37 -6.53
CA SER A 154 1.84 9.64 -6.95
C SER A 154 2.82 9.22 -5.84
N ARG A 155 4.08 8.97 -6.20
CA ARG A 155 5.13 8.65 -5.22
C ARG A 155 5.20 9.68 -4.08
N GLY A 156 5.25 10.96 -4.41
CA GLY A 156 5.34 12.03 -3.39
C GLY A 156 4.08 12.20 -2.54
N GLN A 157 2.89 11.80 -3.02
CA GLN A 157 1.69 11.76 -2.19
C GLN A 157 1.76 10.65 -1.16
N LEU A 158 2.19 9.45 -1.59
CA LEU A 158 2.31 8.30 -0.71
C LEU A 158 3.41 8.52 0.35
N GLU A 159 4.54 9.09 -0.06
CA GLU A 159 5.64 9.45 0.84
C GLU A 159 5.20 10.43 1.94
N ARG A 160 4.54 11.53 1.55
CA ARG A 160 3.97 12.48 2.53
C ARG A 160 2.93 11.87 3.46
N LEU A 161 2.07 10.96 2.95
CA LEU A 161 1.10 10.28 3.79
C LEU A 161 1.80 9.42 4.86
N LEU A 162 2.82 8.66 4.46
CA LEU A 162 3.61 7.83 5.36
C LEU A 162 4.31 8.66 6.43
N GLU A 163 4.99 9.73 6.05
CA GLU A 163 5.63 10.68 6.98
C GLU A 163 4.63 11.27 7.99
N GLN A 164 3.47 11.74 7.49
CA GLN A 164 2.42 12.33 8.34
C GLN A 164 1.76 11.33 9.29
N THR A 165 1.91 10.04 9.03
CA THR A 165 1.34 8.97 9.84
C THR A 165 2.41 8.18 10.59
N LEU A 166 3.60 8.77 10.75
CA LEU A 166 4.73 8.24 11.53
C LEU A 166 5.29 6.92 10.99
N PHE A 167 5.29 6.78 9.68
CA PHE A 167 6.00 5.72 8.99
C PHE A 167 7.21 6.28 8.25
N GLN A 168 8.33 5.58 8.33
CA GLN A 168 9.55 5.84 7.59
C GLN A 168 9.64 4.85 6.44
N VAL A 169 9.85 5.36 5.23
CA VAL A 169 10.04 4.53 4.05
C VAL A 169 11.43 3.90 4.08
N GLU A 170 11.46 2.57 3.97
CA GLU A 170 12.70 1.78 3.89
C GLU A 170 13.05 1.44 2.45
N HIS A 171 12.06 0.97 1.69
CA HIS A 171 12.26 0.56 0.31
C HIS A 171 11.12 0.99 -0.62
N TRP A 172 11.50 1.34 -1.84
CA TRP A 172 10.57 1.57 -2.95
C TRP A 172 10.79 0.53 -4.04
N ASP A 173 9.71 -0.07 -4.50
CA ASP A 173 9.69 -0.89 -5.69
C ASP A 173 8.42 -0.56 -6.51
N SER A 174 8.27 -1.21 -7.65
CA SER A 174 7.14 -1.02 -8.54
C SER A 174 6.91 -2.29 -9.36
N ALA A 175 5.66 -2.50 -9.77
CA ALA A 175 5.27 -3.62 -10.61
C ALA A 175 4.25 -3.19 -11.68
N LEU A 176 3.89 -4.13 -12.56
CA LEU A 176 2.90 -3.93 -13.61
C LEU A 176 3.33 -2.89 -14.66
N PHE A 177 4.52 -3.08 -15.21
CA PHE A 177 4.98 -2.26 -16.35
C PHE A 177 4.35 -2.68 -17.68
N MET A 178 3.63 -3.79 -17.70
CA MET A 178 2.85 -4.23 -18.86
C MET A 178 1.49 -3.53 -18.90
N PRO A 179 0.92 -3.29 -20.08
CA PRO A 179 -0.47 -2.81 -20.20
C PRO A 179 -1.48 -3.86 -19.69
N PRO A 180 -2.63 -3.46 -19.12
CA PRO A 180 -3.61 -4.39 -18.56
C PRO A 180 -4.25 -5.34 -19.60
N PHE A 181 -4.26 -4.98 -20.88
CA PHE A 181 -4.76 -5.80 -21.99
C PHE A 181 -3.73 -6.81 -22.54
N ALA A 182 -2.46 -6.72 -22.16
CA ALA A 182 -1.41 -7.65 -22.63
C ALA A 182 -1.46 -9.03 -21.96
N GLY A 183 -2.34 -9.23 -20.98
CA GLY A 183 -2.46 -10.49 -20.20
C GLY A 183 -2.96 -11.72 -20.97
N ARG A 184 -3.40 -11.56 -22.23
CA ARG A 184 -3.84 -12.69 -23.07
C ARG A 184 -2.69 -13.60 -23.58
N GLY A 185 -1.42 -13.18 -23.44
CA GLY A 185 -0.22 -13.96 -23.77
C GLY A 185 0.66 -14.18 -22.54
N ALA A 186 0.28 -15.08 -21.66
CA ALA A 186 0.88 -15.31 -20.32
C ALA A 186 2.41 -15.54 -20.31
N ARG A 187 3.04 -15.87 -21.41
CA ARG A 187 4.50 -16.00 -21.55
C ARG A 187 5.23 -14.65 -21.71
N SER A 188 4.53 -13.60 -22.13
CA SER A 188 5.12 -12.27 -22.39
C SER A 188 5.17 -11.35 -21.16
N GLY A 189 4.38 -11.60 -20.11
CA GLY A 189 4.24 -10.67 -18.98
C GLY A 189 5.56 -10.37 -18.25
N ALA A 190 6.38 -11.38 -17.97
CA ALA A 190 7.67 -11.19 -17.30
C ALA A 190 8.71 -10.47 -18.19
N GLY A 191 8.66 -10.70 -19.51
CA GLY A 191 9.49 -9.99 -20.49
C GLY A 191 9.13 -8.52 -20.57
N TRP A 192 7.84 -8.21 -20.68
CA TRP A 192 7.31 -6.86 -20.69
C TRP A 192 7.63 -6.11 -19.38
N ASP A 193 7.48 -6.76 -18.23
CA ASP A 193 7.79 -6.17 -16.94
C ASP A 193 9.28 -5.80 -16.82
N ARG A 194 10.18 -6.65 -17.33
CA ARG A 194 11.63 -6.39 -17.34
C ARG A 194 12.00 -5.24 -18.29
N VAL A 195 11.45 -5.23 -19.50
CA VAL A 195 11.69 -4.18 -20.51
C VAL A 195 11.07 -2.86 -20.05
N GLY A 196 9.82 -2.90 -19.62
CA GLY A 196 9.09 -1.71 -19.17
C GLY A 196 9.76 -1.01 -18.01
N ARG A 197 10.32 -1.75 -17.05
CA ARG A 197 11.09 -1.19 -15.93
C ARG A 197 12.30 -0.39 -16.39
N ARG A 198 12.97 -0.84 -17.45
CA ARG A 198 14.14 -0.15 -17.97
C ARG A 198 13.79 1.06 -18.83
N LEU A 199 12.72 0.97 -19.62
CA LEU A 199 12.34 2.01 -20.58
C LEU A 199 11.35 3.02 -20.01
N TRP A 200 10.42 2.59 -19.15
CA TRP A 200 9.33 3.43 -18.62
C TRP A 200 9.14 3.28 -17.11
N PRO A 201 10.16 3.55 -16.28
CA PRO A 201 10.10 3.30 -14.83
C PRO A 201 8.97 4.06 -14.12
N ARG A 202 8.51 5.18 -14.70
CA ARG A 202 7.43 6.01 -14.15
C ARG A 202 6.02 5.50 -14.47
N LEU A 203 5.88 4.54 -15.40
CA LEU A 203 4.58 4.04 -15.87
C LEU A 203 4.18 2.70 -15.23
N ALA A 204 4.86 2.27 -14.19
CA ALA A 204 4.47 1.09 -13.42
C ALA A 204 3.02 1.20 -12.95
N GLY A 205 2.28 0.08 -12.99
CA GLY A 205 0.88 0.04 -12.57
C GLY A 205 0.67 0.32 -11.10
N VAL A 206 1.62 -0.13 -10.27
CA VAL A 206 1.57 0.03 -8.82
C VAL A 206 2.91 0.46 -8.23
N HIS A 207 2.83 1.22 -7.14
CA HIS A 207 3.90 1.42 -6.19
C HIS A 207 3.89 0.29 -5.17
N ILE A 208 5.06 -0.21 -4.80
CA ILE A 208 5.27 -1.13 -3.70
C ILE A 208 6.21 -0.44 -2.73
N VAL A 209 5.75 -0.23 -1.51
CA VAL A 209 6.50 0.53 -0.50
C VAL A 209 6.61 -0.29 0.76
N GLU A 210 7.84 -0.50 1.22
CA GLU A 210 8.10 -1.02 2.55
C GLU A 210 8.42 0.13 3.50
N ALA A 211 7.77 0.15 4.65
CA ALA A 211 7.94 1.16 5.67
C ALA A 211 8.02 0.54 7.07
N SER A 212 8.70 1.23 7.98
CA SER A 212 8.79 0.90 9.40
C SER A 212 8.16 2.00 10.25
N LYS A 213 7.93 1.73 11.55
CA LYS A 213 7.52 2.78 12.48
C LYS A 213 8.63 3.78 12.69
N SER A 214 8.33 5.08 12.54
CA SER A 214 9.22 6.15 13.00
C SER A 214 9.00 6.40 14.49
N LEU A 215 9.81 5.75 15.33
CA LEU A 215 9.74 5.90 16.80
C LEU A 215 10.40 7.20 17.28
N TYR A 216 11.27 7.79 16.45
CA TYR A 216 12.01 9.01 16.74
C TYR A 216 11.74 10.08 15.66
N ALA A 217 10.48 10.39 15.39
CA ALA A 217 10.18 11.56 14.58
C ALA A 217 10.62 12.81 15.38
N PRO A 218 11.62 13.60 14.92
CA PRO A 218 11.92 14.86 15.57
C PRO A 218 10.64 15.70 15.50
N ALA A 219 10.23 16.27 16.62
CA ALA A 219 9.09 17.19 16.64
C ALA A 219 9.28 18.20 15.50
N PRO A 220 8.26 18.47 14.67
CA PRO A 220 8.40 19.41 13.58
C PRO A 220 8.85 20.74 14.18
N VAL A 221 10.08 21.14 13.88
CA VAL A 221 10.59 22.46 14.24
C VAL A 221 9.76 23.42 13.42
N ALA A 222 8.82 24.10 14.07
CA ALA A 222 8.05 25.15 13.43
C ALA A 222 9.06 26.14 12.82
N PRO A 223 8.92 26.53 11.55
CA PRO A 223 9.83 27.49 10.96
C PRO A 223 9.76 28.75 11.84
N ILE A 224 10.91 29.12 12.40
CA ILE A 224 11.04 30.35 13.15
C ILE A 224 10.70 31.46 12.16
N SER A 225 9.49 31.99 12.28
CA SER A 225 9.09 33.18 11.50
C SER A 225 10.04 34.29 11.90
N GLY A 226 11.03 34.54 11.04
CA GLY A 226 11.96 35.62 11.23
C GLY A 226 11.17 36.92 11.42
N ARG A 227 11.14 37.44 12.64
CA ARG A 227 10.66 38.77 12.91
C ARG A 227 11.41 39.71 11.97
N ARG A 228 10.72 40.21 10.95
CA ARG A 228 11.20 41.33 10.15
C ARG A 228 11.45 42.46 11.13
N ARG A 229 12.72 42.79 11.39
CA ARG A 229 13.09 44.00 12.08
C ARG A 229 12.58 45.16 11.23
N PHE A 230 11.58 45.86 11.76
CA PHE A 230 11.15 47.13 11.22
C PHE A 230 12.29 48.12 11.49
N VAL A 231 12.95 48.57 10.45
CA VAL A 231 13.94 49.67 10.52
C VAL A 231 13.17 50.94 10.19
N PRO A 232 12.96 51.85 11.15
CA PRO A 232 12.32 53.13 10.85
C PRO A 232 13.26 53.98 9.97
N LYS A 233 12.73 54.41 8.84
CA LYS A 233 13.42 55.36 7.95
C LYS A 233 13.36 56.75 8.62
N LEU A 234 14.52 57.24 9.08
CA LEU A 234 14.64 58.63 9.55
C LEU A 234 14.35 59.57 8.38
N ALA A 235 13.37 60.44 8.56
CA ALA A 235 13.10 61.55 7.65
C ALA A 235 14.21 62.58 7.80
N GLU A 236 14.96 62.84 6.73
CA GLU A 236 15.84 63.99 6.66
C GLU A 236 14.98 65.26 6.60
N SER A 237 15.11 66.13 7.64
CA SER A 237 14.60 67.48 7.63
C SER A 237 15.56 68.32 6.79
N GLY A 238 15.12 68.70 5.58
CA GLY A 238 15.80 69.78 4.81
C GLY A 238 15.52 71.10 5.39
N GLY A 239 16.57 71.86 5.64
CA GLY A 239 16.54 73.32 5.85
C GLY A 239 16.65 74.08 4.53
#